data_90740ea0e2b04a3d92e4f3f3b4dc0331
#
_entry.id   90740ea0e2b04a3d92e4f3f3b4dc0331
#
_cell.length_a   1.000
_cell.length_b   1.000
_cell.length_c   1.000
_cell.angle_alpha   90.00
_cell.angle_beta   90.00
_cell.angle_gamma   90.00
#
_symmetry.space_group_name_H-M   'P 1'
#
loop_
_entity.id
_entity.type
_entity.pdbx_description
1 polymer ?
#
loop_
_entity_poly.entity_id
_entity_poly.type
_entity_poly.pdbx_seq_one_letter_code
_entity_poly.pdbx_strand_id
1 'polypeptide(L)'
;MKKARLFIILLALSLTTKAQDVSKLYEKVNPAVVTIMVEEKEVVTDKTTMTKTMVTTAALGSGVVISASGEIMTAAHVVEAAENIKVQFLNGEEVPAQVVTSNTDADVALIKLIWIPKDLQVVTIANSDEVKIGNQVIIIGAPLGLSHSLSVGHISGRMANDEISDNFTNTEFFQTDASINHGNSGGPMFNMKGEVIGIVSFILSQSGGFEGIGFAVTSNVAKTELLGEQPFWFGLTFEPLVGEIARVFNLPQPMGLLVQKVATNSPSDIAGIRPGIYNMNIEGNEVLAGGDIVLKVGNFVIEPAMNQLAMREKFASMKTGEQIKISVLRGGSIVELILIAP
;
A
#
# COMPACT_ATOMS: atom_id res chain seq x y z
N MET A 1 25.42 50.60 -35.05
CA MET A 1 24.94 49.37 -35.66
C MET A 1 25.45 48.08 -34.97
N LYS A 2 26.68 47.97 -34.47
CA LYS A 2 27.23 46.76 -33.76
C LYS A 2 26.52 46.48 -32.45
N LYS A 3 26.12 47.48 -31.65
CA LYS A 3 25.42 47.30 -30.35
C LYS A 3 23.97 46.80 -30.48
N ALA A 4 23.24 47.19 -31.56
CA ALA A 4 21.89 46.71 -31.82
C ALA A 4 21.84 45.23 -32.26
N ARG A 5 22.87 44.75 -32.98
CA ARG A 5 22.96 43.33 -33.40
C ARG A 5 23.25 42.41 -32.20
N LEU A 6 24.04 42.89 -31.21
CA LEU A 6 24.35 42.11 -29.99
C LEU A 6 23.08 41.94 -29.12
N PHE A 7 22.22 42.97 -29.06
CA PHE A 7 20.99 42.93 -28.27
C PHE A 7 19.93 41.95 -28.88
N ILE A 8 19.87 41.88 -30.22
CA ILE A 8 18.97 40.93 -30.94
C ILE A 8 19.45 39.47 -30.74
N ILE A 9 20.75 39.21 -30.69
CA ILE A 9 21.31 37.86 -30.42
C ILE A 9 21.04 37.44 -28.99
N LEU A 10 21.16 38.33 -27.99
CA LEU A 10 20.78 38.02 -26.60
C LEU A 10 19.27 37.78 -26.44
N LEU A 11 18.41 38.49 -27.15
CA LEU A 11 16.97 38.29 -27.12
C LEU A 11 16.54 36.96 -27.80
N ALA A 12 17.25 36.53 -28.85
CA ALA A 12 17.00 35.26 -29.52
C ALA A 12 17.45 34.03 -28.69
N LEU A 13 18.45 34.17 -27.80
CA LEU A 13 18.83 33.08 -26.88
C LEU A 13 17.89 32.89 -25.69
N SER A 14 17.03 33.87 -25.38
CA SER A 14 16.10 33.79 -24.25
C SER A 14 14.78 33.05 -24.56
N LEU A 15 14.56 32.61 -25.79
CA LEU A 15 13.28 32.07 -26.25
C LEU A 15 13.18 30.53 -26.30
N THR A 16 14.12 29.81 -25.72
CA THR A 16 14.11 28.32 -25.76
C THR A 16 13.87 27.60 -24.44
N THR A 17 13.40 28.28 -23.42
CA THR A 17 12.87 27.56 -22.25
C THR A 17 11.47 27.04 -22.61
N LYS A 18 11.41 25.85 -23.20
CA LYS A 18 10.15 25.12 -23.27
C LYS A 18 9.76 24.76 -21.83
N ALA A 19 8.77 25.46 -21.30
CA ALA A 19 8.09 24.96 -20.11
C ALA A 19 7.64 23.53 -20.43
N GLN A 20 7.94 22.61 -19.55
CA GLN A 20 7.54 21.21 -19.73
C GLN A 20 6.01 21.16 -19.71
N ASP A 21 5.42 20.63 -20.78
CA ASP A 21 3.97 20.59 -20.95
C ASP A 21 3.40 19.42 -20.14
N VAL A 22 2.89 19.73 -18.95
CA VAL A 22 2.27 18.74 -18.04
C VAL A 22 1.11 18.01 -18.71
N SER A 23 0.38 18.66 -19.63
CA SER A 23 -0.75 18.03 -20.34
C SER A 23 -0.26 16.87 -21.21
N LYS A 24 0.84 17.07 -21.96
CA LYS A 24 1.43 16.00 -22.79
C LYS A 24 2.01 14.87 -21.94
N LEU A 25 2.59 15.22 -20.79
CA LEU A 25 3.08 14.21 -19.86
C LEU A 25 1.92 13.38 -19.33
N TYR A 26 0.84 14.02 -18.89
CA TYR A 26 -0.38 13.37 -18.43
C TYR A 26 -0.94 12.42 -19.51
N GLU A 27 -1.15 12.89 -20.73
CA GLU A 27 -1.63 12.07 -21.85
C GLU A 27 -0.78 10.82 -22.09
N LYS A 28 0.55 10.94 -21.92
CA LYS A 28 1.51 9.85 -22.10
C LYS A 28 1.39 8.79 -21.03
N VAL A 29 1.28 9.17 -19.74
CA VAL A 29 1.40 8.22 -18.61
C VAL A 29 0.05 7.76 -18.05
N ASN A 30 -1.01 8.56 -18.25
CA ASN A 30 -2.34 8.28 -17.72
C ASN A 30 -2.93 6.92 -18.15
N PRO A 31 -2.70 6.38 -19.37
CA PRO A 31 -3.22 5.08 -19.75
C PRO A 31 -2.65 3.90 -18.95
N ALA A 32 -1.52 4.09 -18.26
CA ALA A 32 -0.94 3.08 -17.37
C ALA A 32 -1.40 3.20 -15.92
N VAL A 33 -2.13 4.26 -15.58
CA VAL A 33 -2.73 4.44 -14.25
C VAL A 33 -4.10 3.79 -14.22
N VAL A 34 -4.42 3.13 -13.11
CA VAL A 34 -5.67 2.40 -12.94
C VAL A 34 -6.36 2.78 -11.64
N THR A 35 -7.68 2.66 -11.64
CA THR A 35 -8.48 2.68 -10.42
C THR A 35 -8.60 1.25 -9.89
N ILE A 36 -8.32 1.05 -8.60
CA ILE A 36 -8.48 -0.23 -7.92
C ILE A 36 -9.74 -0.16 -7.09
N MET A 37 -10.69 -1.03 -7.40
CA MET A 37 -11.93 -1.21 -6.67
C MET A 37 -11.79 -2.49 -5.85
N VAL A 38 -11.99 -2.40 -4.55
CA VAL A 38 -11.94 -3.54 -3.64
C VAL A 38 -13.26 -3.71 -2.92
N GLU A 39 -13.61 -4.94 -2.67
CA GLU A 39 -14.69 -5.32 -1.76
C GLU A 39 -14.05 -5.89 -0.49
N GLU A 40 -14.46 -5.37 0.66
CA GLU A 40 -14.00 -5.83 1.98
C GLU A 40 -15.18 -6.24 2.84
N LYS A 41 -14.96 -7.21 3.73
CA LYS A 41 -15.91 -7.53 4.79
C LYS A 41 -15.70 -6.63 5.99
N GLU A 42 -16.74 -5.96 6.40
CA GLU A 42 -16.75 -5.09 7.57
C GLU A 42 -17.85 -5.50 8.55
N VAL A 43 -17.55 -5.43 9.85
CA VAL A 43 -18.54 -5.68 10.90
C VAL A 43 -19.23 -4.38 11.24
N VAL A 44 -20.48 -4.23 10.84
CA VAL A 44 -21.31 -3.07 11.20
C VAL A 44 -22.19 -3.44 12.39
N THR A 45 -22.15 -2.59 13.43
CA THR A 45 -23.01 -2.72 14.60
C THR A 45 -24.21 -1.79 14.46
N ASP A 46 -25.41 -2.32 14.42
CA ASP A 46 -26.63 -1.53 14.54
C ASP A 46 -26.70 -0.93 15.95
N LYS A 47 -26.59 0.39 16.03
CA LYS A 47 -26.58 1.14 17.31
C LYS A 47 -27.87 1.02 18.10
N THR A 48 -28.98 0.63 17.48
CA THR A 48 -30.29 0.50 18.12
C THR A 48 -30.52 -0.90 18.69
N THR A 49 -30.19 -1.91 17.91
CA THR A 49 -30.42 -3.33 18.27
C THR A 49 -29.19 -3.98 18.88
N MET A 50 -28.03 -3.32 18.83
CA MET A 50 -26.71 -3.89 19.16
C MET A 50 -26.38 -5.16 18.38
N THR A 51 -27.10 -5.40 17.29
CA THR A 51 -26.88 -6.56 16.42
C THR A 51 -25.70 -6.27 15.51
N LYS A 52 -24.82 -7.25 15.39
CA LYS A 52 -23.65 -7.20 14.50
C LYS A 52 -23.96 -7.92 13.20
N THR A 53 -23.70 -7.26 12.11
CA THR A 53 -23.89 -7.83 10.77
C THR A 53 -22.61 -7.62 9.99
N MET A 54 -22.14 -8.69 9.34
CA MET A 54 -21.04 -8.59 8.39
C MET A 54 -21.60 -8.05 7.08
N VAL A 55 -21.10 -6.91 6.63
CA VAL A 55 -21.49 -6.28 5.37
C VAL A 55 -20.29 -6.21 4.44
N THR A 56 -20.54 -6.27 3.15
CA THR A 56 -19.52 -6.00 2.15
C THR A 56 -19.52 -4.51 1.87
N THR A 57 -18.40 -3.87 2.08
CA THR A 57 -18.14 -2.46 1.74
C THR A 57 -17.22 -2.37 0.54
N ALA A 58 -17.37 -1.30 -0.23
CA ALA A 58 -16.49 -1.00 -1.35
C ALA A 58 -15.50 0.10 -0.97
N ALA A 59 -14.24 -0.11 -1.27
CA ALA A 59 -13.19 0.90 -1.15
C ALA A 59 -12.53 1.13 -2.50
N LEU A 60 -11.90 2.30 -2.64
CA LEU A 60 -11.24 2.74 -3.88
C LEU A 60 -9.80 3.14 -3.59
N GLY A 61 -8.92 2.74 -4.48
CA GLY A 61 -7.55 3.18 -4.55
C GLY A 61 -7.10 3.38 -5.98
N SER A 62 -5.83 3.59 -6.15
CA SER A 62 -5.16 3.75 -7.45
C SER A 62 -4.01 2.77 -7.58
N GLY A 63 -3.55 2.56 -8.80
CA GLY A 63 -2.38 1.75 -9.08
C GLY A 63 -1.71 2.15 -10.38
N VAL A 64 -0.56 1.56 -10.65
CA VAL A 64 0.20 1.79 -11.87
C VAL A 64 0.71 0.48 -12.46
N VAL A 65 0.46 0.29 -13.74
CA VAL A 65 0.93 -0.88 -14.49
C VAL A 65 2.44 -0.78 -14.74
N ILE A 66 3.19 -1.76 -14.25
CA ILE A 66 4.66 -1.76 -14.31
C ILE A 66 5.24 -2.83 -15.23
N SER A 67 4.42 -3.78 -15.69
CA SER A 67 4.88 -4.83 -16.60
C SER A 67 3.83 -5.23 -17.64
N ALA A 68 4.29 -5.69 -18.78
CA ALA A 68 3.43 -6.25 -19.84
C ALA A 68 2.76 -7.58 -19.42
N SER A 69 3.23 -8.21 -18.36
CA SER A 69 2.58 -9.38 -17.76
C SER A 69 1.41 -9.02 -16.85
N GLY A 70 1.05 -7.73 -16.72
CA GLY A 70 -0.10 -7.23 -15.96
C GLY A 70 0.15 -7.07 -14.47
N GLU A 71 1.39 -6.79 -14.09
CA GLU A 71 1.73 -6.45 -12.71
C GLU A 71 1.49 -4.96 -12.46
N ILE A 72 0.88 -4.66 -11.32
CA ILE A 72 0.46 -3.32 -10.90
C ILE A 72 0.98 -3.07 -9.50
N MET A 73 1.68 -1.95 -9.31
CA MET A 73 2.03 -1.46 -7.98
C MET A 73 0.89 -0.62 -7.42
N THR A 74 0.64 -0.78 -6.13
CA THR A 74 -0.35 -0.02 -5.34
C THR A 74 0.11 0.09 -3.89
N ALA A 75 -0.70 0.70 -3.01
CA ALA A 75 -0.47 0.71 -1.57
C ALA A 75 -1.00 -0.57 -0.90
N ALA A 76 -0.32 -1.03 0.16
CA ALA A 76 -0.70 -2.24 0.87
C ALA A 76 -2.10 -2.12 1.48
N HIS A 77 -2.38 -1.01 2.18
CA HIS A 77 -3.68 -0.78 2.83
C HIS A 77 -4.87 -0.78 1.87
N VAL A 78 -4.66 -0.60 0.55
CA VAL A 78 -5.73 -0.68 -0.47
C VAL A 78 -6.18 -2.11 -0.70
N VAL A 79 -5.28 -3.10 -0.59
CA VAL A 79 -5.55 -4.48 -1.04
C VAL A 79 -5.38 -5.55 0.04
N GLU A 80 -4.92 -5.16 1.23
CA GLU A 80 -4.47 -6.10 2.27
C GLU A 80 -5.56 -7.06 2.74
N ALA A 81 -6.78 -6.58 2.89
CA ALA A 81 -7.94 -7.37 3.32
C ALA A 81 -9.02 -7.46 2.24
N ALA A 82 -8.66 -7.25 0.98
CA ALA A 82 -9.59 -7.27 -0.13
C ALA A 82 -10.12 -8.68 -0.39
N GLU A 83 -11.45 -8.81 -0.41
CA GLU A 83 -12.16 -10.04 -0.81
C GLU A 83 -12.13 -10.23 -2.33
N ASN A 84 -12.37 -9.14 -3.05
CA ASN A 84 -12.34 -9.07 -4.49
C ASN A 84 -11.63 -7.80 -4.92
N ILE A 85 -10.78 -7.91 -5.92
CA ILE A 85 -10.06 -6.79 -6.52
C ILE A 85 -10.45 -6.71 -7.98
N LYS A 86 -10.92 -5.54 -8.40
CA LYS A 86 -11.15 -5.17 -9.80
C LYS A 86 -10.31 -3.96 -10.15
N VAL A 87 -9.65 -4.03 -11.27
CA VAL A 87 -8.84 -2.96 -11.83
C VAL A 87 -9.59 -2.33 -13.00
N GLN A 88 -9.91 -1.05 -12.90
CA GLN A 88 -10.56 -0.31 -13.97
C GLN A 88 -9.53 0.56 -14.71
N PHE A 89 -9.48 0.39 -16.02
CA PHE A 89 -8.61 1.11 -16.93
C PHE A 89 -9.27 2.40 -17.45
N LEU A 90 -8.47 3.26 -18.08
CA LEU A 90 -8.93 4.55 -18.65
C LEU A 90 -10.09 4.40 -19.65
N ASN A 91 -10.14 3.30 -20.40
CA ASN A 91 -11.20 2.99 -21.36
C ASN A 91 -12.48 2.44 -20.72
N GLY A 92 -12.50 2.29 -19.38
CA GLY A 92 -13.60 1.72 -18.62
C GLY A 92 -13.60 0.18 -18.54
N GLU A 93 -12.63 -0.51 -19.15
CA GLU A 93 -12.49 -1.96 -19.03
C GLU A 93 -12.15 -2.33 -17.58
N GLU A 94 -12.84 -3.33 -17.03
CA GLU A 94 -12.61 -3.86 -15.70
C GLU A 94 -11.99 -5.26 -15.79
N VAL A 95 -10.87 -5.47 -15.10
CA VAL A 95 -10.16 -6.75 -15.05
C VAL A 95 -9.99 -7.16 -13.60
N PRO A 96 -10.41 -8.38 -13.20
CA PRO A 96 -10.08 -8.90 -11.89
C PRO A 96 -8.58 -9.05 -11.69
N ALA A 97 -8.14 -8.88 -10.45
CA ALA A 97 -6.75 -9.04 -10.06
C ALA A 97 -6.62 -9.81 -8.75
N GLN A 98 -5.44 -10.30 -8.48
CA GLN A 98 -5.10 -10.97 -7.22
C GLN A 98 -3.83 -10.37 -6.62
N VAL A 99 -3.70 -10.40 -5.31
CA VAL A 99 -2.48 -9.97 -4.62
C VAL A 99 -1.37 -10.99 -4.85
N VAL A 100 -0.20 -10.51 -5.26
CA VAL A 100 1.02 -11.32 -5.40
C VAL A 100 1.84 -11.23 -4.12
N THR A 101 2.10 -10.00 -3.68
CA THR A 101 2.79 -9.71 -2.43
C THR A 101 2.33 -8.35 -1.88
N SER A 102 2.43 -8.20 -0.58
CA SER A 102 2.09 -6.96 0.13
C SER A 102 3.05 -6.78 1.30
N ASN A 103 3.50 -5.56 1.50
CA ASN A 103 4.33 -5.16 2.63
C ASN A 103 3.66 -3.98 3.34
N THR A 104 3.04 -4.25 4.50
CA THR A 104 2.36 -3.25 5.33
C THR A 104 3.31 -2.27 5.98
N ASP A 105 4.53 -2.72 6.35
CA ASP A 105 5.54 -1.87 6.97
C ASP A 105 6.05 -0.78 6.01
N ALA A 106 6.05 -1.07 4.71
CA ALA A 106 6.40 -0.11 3.67
C ALA A 106 5.17 0.49 2.97
N ASP A 107 3.97 0.02 3.26
CA ASP A 107 2.71 0.39 2.62
C ASP A 107 2.74 0.27 1.09
N VAL A 108 3.26 -0.82 0.57
CA VAL A 108 3.27 -1.13 -0.87
C VAL A 108 2.80 -2.55 -1.15
N ALA A 109 2.11 -2.74 -2.27
CA ALA A 109 1.64 -4.05 -2.73
C ALA A 109 1.81 -4.22 -4.24
N LEU A 110 1.95 -5.47 -4.65
CA LEU A 110 1.95 -5.91 -6.04
C LEU A 110 0.73 -6.77 -6.29
N ILE A 111 -0.09 -6.37 -7.25
CA ILE A 111 -1.22 -7.16 -7.72
C ILE A 111 -1.00 -7.60 -9.16
N LYS A 112 -1.66 -8.68 -9.56
CA LYS A 112 -1.55 -9.28 -10.89
C LYS A 112 -2.91 -9.39 -11.53
N LEU A 113 -3.06 -8.90 -12.76
CA LEU A 113 -4.27 -9.08 -13.56
C LEU A 113 -4.48 -10.56 -13.89
N ILE A 114 -5.74 -11.02 -13.86
CA ILE A 114 -6.12 -12.39 -14.23
C ILE A 114 -6.02 -12.59 -15.75
N TRP A 115 -6.25 -11.55 -16.54
CA TRP A 115 -5.96 -11.54 -17.99
C TRP A 115 -5.39 -10.17 -18.39
N ILE A 116 -4.73 -10.13 -19.54
CA ILE A 116 -4.05 -8.94 -20.03
C ILE A 116 -4.94 -8.21 -21.05
N PRO A 117 -5.32 -6.93 -20.81
CA PRO A 117 -5.98 -6.10 -21.81
C PRO A 117 -5.13 -5.94 -23.07
N LYS A 118 -5.80 -5.81 -24.23
CA LYS A 118 -5.12 -5.77 -25.54
C LYS A 118 -4.15 -4.59 -25.66
N ASP A 119 -4.53 -3.43 -25.13
CA ASP A 119 -3.78 -2.17 -25.27
C ASP A 119 -3.12 -1.74 -23.96
N LEU A 120 -2.65 -2.72 -23.15
CA LEU A 120 -2.02 -2.47 -21.85
C LEU A 120 -0.80 -1.54 -22.00
N GLN A 121 -0.85 -0.40 -21.35
CA GLN A 121 0.27 0.54 -21.28
C GLN A 121 1.08 0.29 -20.01
N VAL A 122 2.40 0.43 -20.14
CA VAL A 122 3.36 0.18 -19.06
C VAL A 122 4.25 1.38 -18.88
N VAL A 123 4.58 1.72 -17.64
CA VAL A 123 5.51 2.80 -17.31
C VAL A 123 6.83 2.28 -16.77
N THR A 124 7.85 3.13 -16.86
CA THR A 124 9.18 2.84 -16.29
C THR A 124 9.25 3.31 -14.84
N ILE A 125 9.92 2.55 -13.99
CA ILE A 125 10.23 2.92 -12.61
C ILE A 125 11.64 3.51 -12.57
N ALA A 126 11.77 4.77 -12.12
CA ALA A 126 13.05 5.46 -12.00
C ALA A 126 13.84 5.04 -10.75
N ASN A 127 15.08 5.50 -10.68
CA ASN A 127 15.87 5.47 -9.44
C ASN A 127 15.51 6.69 -8.58
N SER A 128 14.87 6.45 -7.42
CA SER A 128 14.46 7.51 -6.51
C SER A 128 15.63 8.26 -5.86
N ASP A 129 16.85 7.69 -5.84
CA ASP A 129 18.03 8.37 -5.28
C ASP A 129 18.46 9.58 -6.10
N GLU A 130 18.07 9.64 -7.38
CA GLU A 130 18.34 10.78 -8.27
C GLU A 130 17.37 11.96 -8.05
N VAL A 131 16.27 11.74 -7.33
CA VAL A 131 15.25 12.75 -7.06
C VAL A 131 15.71 13.71 -5.98
N LYS A 132 15.51 15.02 -6.21
CA LYS A 132 15.92 16.08 -5.30
C LYS A 132 14.72 16.87 -4.78
N ILE A 133 14.84 17.40 -3.58
CA ILE A 133 13.89 18.40 -3.04
C ILE A 133 13.79 19.57 -4.04
N GLY A 134 12.56 20.01 -4.31
CA GLY A 134 12.24 21.02 -5.32
C GLY A 134 12.01 20.46 -6.73
N ASN A 135 12.22 19.16 -6.98
CA ASN A 135 11.83 18.58 -8.27
C ASN A 135 10.31 18.60 -8.42
N GLN A 136 9.83 19.02 -9.60
CA GLN A 136 8.42 18.99 -9.94
C GLN A 136 7.96 17.55 -10.15
N VAL A 137 6.76 17.24 -9.67
CA VAL A 137 6.13 15.92 -9.76
C VAL A 137 4.68 16.04 -10.16
N ILE A 138 4.14 14.98 -10.74
CA ILE A 138 2.71 14.80 -10.95
C ILE A 138 2.24 13.51 -10.27
N ILE A 139 1.03 13.56 -9.74
CA ILE A 139 0.32 12.40 -9.19
C ILE A 139 -0.95 12.21 -10.01
N ILE A 140 -1.25 10.98 -10.38
CA ILE A 140 -2.49 10.60 -11.06
C ILE A 140 -3.16 9.51 -10.25
N GLY A 141 -4.46 9.68 -9.98
CA GLY A 141 -5.21 8.71 -9.18
C GLY A 141 -6.71 8.92 -9.31
N ALA A 142 -7.46 8.37 -8.35
CA ALA A 142 -8.92 8.39 -8.31
C ALA A 142 -9.45 9.06 -7.03
N PRO A 143 -9.09 10.33 -6.74
CA PRO A 143 -9.54 10.98 -5.51
C PRO A 143 -11.07 11.04 -5.46
N LEU A 144 -11.65 10.60 -4.33
CA LEU A 144 -13.10 10.58 -4.12
C LEU A 144 -13.90 9.86 -5.24
N GLY A 145 -13.27 8.90 -5.94
CA GLY A 145 -13.87 8.19 -7.05
C GLY A 145 -13.80 8.91 -8.42
N LEU A 146 -13.14 10.06 -8.48
CA LEU A 146 -12.88 10.77 -9.73
C LEU A 146 -11.63 10.19 -10.41
N SER A 147 -11.79 9.12 -11.16
CA SER A 147 -10.72 8.39 -11.84
C SER A 147 -9.87 9.32 -12.72
N HIS A 148 -8.57 9.02 -12.81
CA HIS A 148 -7.60 9.72 -13.66
C HIS A 148 -7.44 11.22 -13.37
N SER A 149 -7.64 11.64 -12.11
CA SER A 149 -7.40 13.01 -11.67
C SER A 149 -5.91 13.32 -11.57
N LEU A 150 -5.51 14.48 -12.08
CA LEU A 150 -4.15 14.98 -12.07
C LEU A 150 -3.92 15.94 -10.89
N SER A 151 -2.85 15.71 -10.13
CA SER A 151 -2.31 16.67 -9.17
C SER A 151 -0.86 17.00 -9.52
N VAL A 152 -0.46 18.25 -9.35
CA VAL A 152 0.89 18.75 -9.67
C VAL A 152 1.46 19.41 -8.43
N GLY A 153 2.73 19.14 -8.14
CA GLY A 153 3.44 19.72 -7.01
C GLY A 153 4.95 19.51 -7.11
N HIS A 154 5.61 19.54 -5.98
CA HIS A 154 7.07 19.38 -5.86
C HIS A 154 7.40 18.41 -4.73
N ILE A 155 8.59 17.85 -4.79
CA ILE A 155 9.18 17.15 -3.63
C ILE A 155 9.54 18.22 -2.60
N SER A 156 8.88 18.18 -1.44
CA SER A 156 9.07 19.09 -0.32
C SER A 156 10.10 18.57 0.70
N GLY A 157 10.26 17.25 0.78
CA GLY A 157 11.16 16.58 1.71
C GLY A 157 11.44 15.14 1.32
N ARG A 158 12.41 14.54 2.02
CA ARG A 158 12.75 13.13 1.95
C ARG A 158 12.97 12.66 3.39
N MET A 159 12.23 11.66 3.82
CA MET A 159 12.18 11.27 5.23
C MET A 159 12.37 9.78 5.37
N ALA A 160 13.23 9.36 6.30
CA ALA A 160 13.26 7.99 6.78
C ALA A 160 12.07 7.73 7.72
N ASN A 161 11.73 6.49 7.92
CA ASN A 161 10.57 6.07 8.72
C ASN A 161 10.61 6.50 10.19
N ASP A 162 11.78 6.49 10.83
CA ASP A 162 11.99 6.90 12.22
C ASP A 162 11.66 8.37 12.50
N GLU A 163 11.56 9.19 11.44
CA GLU A 163 11.18 10.60 11.51
C GLU A 163 9.65 10.82 11.43
N ILE A 164 8.87 9.83 10.99
CA ILE A 164 7.43 10.00 10.70
C ILE A 164 6.56 9.19 11.66
N SER A 165 6.88 7.92 11.89
CA SER A 165 6.08 7.00 12.71
C SER A 165 6.85 5.72 13.01
N ASP A 166 6.68 5.17 14.22
CA ASP A 166 7.23 3.87 14.62
C ASP A 166 6.58 2.69 13.86
N ASN A 167 5.55 2.93 13.06
CA ASN A 167 4.79 1.90 12.35
C ASN A 167 5.46 1.42 11.06
N PHE A 168 6.41 2.19 10.51
CA PHE A 168 7.08 1.86 9.26
C PHE A 168 8.55 1.52 9.52
N THR A 169 9.00 0.33 9.21
CA THR A 169 10.41 -0.09 9.39
C THR A 169 11.16 -0.10 8.05
N ASN A 170 12.36 0.50 8.02
CA ASN A 170 13.23 0.57 6.82
C ASN A 170 12.57 1.18 5.57
N THR A 171 11.64 2.12 5.75
CA THR A 171 10.91 2.75 4.66
C THR A 171 11.40 4.18 4.47
N GLU A 172 11.46 4.62 3.24
CA GLU A 172 11.78 6.00 2.88
C GLU A 172 10.63 6.60 2.08
N PHE A 173 10.26 7.82 2.46
CA PHE A 173 9.16 8.56 1.85
C PHE A 173 9.63 9.85 1.19
N PHE A 174 9.03 10.19 0.07
CA PHE A 174 8.98 11.56 -0.42
C PHE A 174 7.82 12.29 0.22
N GLN A 175 8.09 13.47 0.79
CA GLN A 175 7.07 14.45 1.11
C GLN A 175 6.79 15.31 -0.11
N THR A 176 5.51 15.67 -0.34
CA THR A 176 5.08 16.50 -1.47
C THR A 176 3.96 17.47 -1.08
N ASP A 177 3.91 18.60 -1.78
CA ASP A 177 2.81 19.56 -1.75
C ASP A 177 1.76 19.31 -2.86
N ALA A 178 1.96 18.29 -3.71
CA ALA A 178 0.93 17.82 -4.63
C ALA A 178 -0.29 17.32 -3.84
N SER A 179 -1.48 17.75 -4.21
CA SER A 179 -2.71 17.38 -3.47
C SER A 179 -2.97 15.88 -3.50
N ILE A 180 -3.09 15.29 -2.31
CA ILE A 180 -3.43 13.88 -2.09
C ILE A 180 -4.73 13.82 -1.29
N ASN A 181 -5.67 12.98 -1.71
CA ASN A 181 -6.90 12.70 -1.00
C ASN A 181 -7.22 11.21 -1.08
N HIS A 182 -8.21 10.75 -0.30
CA HIS A 182 -8.71 9.37 -0.37
C HIS A 182 -9.02 8.95 -1.81
N GLY A 183 -8.46 7.83 -2.23
CA GLY A 183 -8.52 7.31 -3.60
C GLY A 183 -7.25 7.55 -4.42
N ASN A 184 -6.37 8.49 -4.04
CA ASN A 184 -5.03 8.61 -4.62
C ASN A 184 -4.05 7.56 -4.09
N SER A 185 -4.33 6.94 -2.94
CA SER A 185 -3.51 5.89 -2.32
C SER A 185 -3.21 4.77 -3.31
N GLY A 186 -1.94 4.38 -3.40
CA GLY A 186 -1.44 3.42 -4.36
C GLY A 186 -1.16 3.97 -5.76
N GLY A 187 -1.60 5.19 -6.06
CA GLY A 187 -1.34 5.86 -7.34
C GLY A 187 0.14 6.25 -7.49
N PRO A 188 0.62 6.37 -8.75
CA PRO A 188 2.00 6.76 -9.02
C PRO A 188 2.25 8.24 -8.79
N MET A 189 3.42 8.53 -8.22
CA MET A 189 4.09 9.81 -8.32
C MET A 189 5.11 9.73 -9.46
N PHE A 190 4.94 10.58 -10.48
CA PHE A 190 5.83 10.62 -11.64
C PHE A 190 6.78 11.82 -11.57
N ASN A 191 7.99 11.64 -12.08
CA ASN A 191 8.87 12.75 -12.45
C ASN A 191 8.42 13.36 -13.79
N MET A 192 9.04 14.47 -14.19
CA MET A 192 8.69 15.16 -15.43
C MET A 192 9.12 14.41 -16.70
N LYS A 193 9.79 13.24 -16.61
CA LYS A 193 10.07 12.36 -17.75
C LYS A 193 8.93 11.31 -17.96
N GLY A 194 8.02 11.18 -16.99
CA GLY A 194 6.96 10.17 -16.96
C GLY A 194 7.42 8.84 -16.39
N GLU A 195 8.40 8.86 -15.51
CA GLU A 195 8.90 7.69 -14.81
C GLU A 195 8.36 7.70 -13.37
N VAL A 196 7.94 6.57 -12.85
CA VAL A 196 7.47 6.42 -11.46
C VAL A 196 8.64 6.61 -10.51
N ILE A 197 8.52 7.56 -9.58
CA ILE A 197 9.51 7.83 -8.52
C ILE A 197 9.00 7.46 -7.13
N GLY A 198 7.70 7.22 -7.00
CA GLY A 198 7.09 6.79 -5.74
C GLY A 198 5.65 6.32 -5.90
N ILE A 199 5.14 5.67 -4.85
CA ILE A 199 3.75 5.21 -4.72
C ILE A 199 3.10 5.99 -3.59
N VAL A 200 1.98 6.66 -3.88
CA VAL A 200 1.24 7.49 -2.90
C VAL A 200 0.73 6.61 -1.76
N SER A 201 1.00 7.02 -0.54
CA SER A 201 0.63 6.28 0.66
C SER A 201 -0.38 7.06 1.51
N PHE A 202 0.00 8.11 2.20
CA PHE A 202 -0.85 8.81 3.16
C PHE A 202 -0.63 10.33 3.15
N ILE A 203 -1.46 11.02 3.93
CA ILE A 203 -1.33 12.45 4.25
C ILE A 203 -1.15 12.63 5.75
N LEU A 204 -0.41 13.67 6.14
CA LEU A 204 -0.40 14.16 7.51
C LEU A 204 -1.42 15.30 7.60
N SER A 205 -2.46 15.12 8.42
CA SER A 205 -3.58 16.06 8.50
C SER A 205 -4.22 16.07 9.88
N GLN A 206 -4.65 17.24 10.31
CA GLN A 206 -5.43 17.42 11.55
C GLN A 206 -6.94 17.39 11.28
N SER A 207 -7.37 17.80 10.10
CA SER A 207 -8.79 17.86 9.70
C SER A 207 -9.28 16.59 8.97
N GLY A 208 -8.37 15.66 8.61
CA GLY A 208 -8.65 14.50 7.79
C GLY A 208 -8.60 14.76 6.27
N GLY A 209 -8.45 16.02 5.83
CA GLY A 209 -8.23 16.41 4.44
C GLY A 209 -6.78 16.81 4.18
N PHE A 210 -6.42 17.02 2.90
CA PHE A 210 -5.08 17.45 2.52
C PHE A 210 -4.77 18.88 3.00
N GLU A 211 -3.72 19.03 3.78
CA GLU A 211 -3.24 20.31 4.36
C GLU A 211 -1.85 20.71 3.85
N GLY A 212 -1.47 20.25 2.67
CA GLY A 212 -0.19 20.58 2.04
C GLY A 212 0.95 19.61 2.36
N ILE A 213 0.66 18.50 3.05
CA ILE A 213 1.67 17.50 3.43
C ILE A 213 1.17 16.12 3.05
N GLY A 214 1.72 15.59 1.97
CA GLY A 214 1.45 14.23 1.50
C GLY A 214 2.74 13.41 1.38
N PHE A 215 2.59 12.09 1.43
CA PHE A 215 3.71 11.15 1.42
C PHE A 215 3.53 10.08 0.35
N ALA A 216 4.65 9.75 -0.30
CA ALA A 216 4.75 8.64 -1.23
C ALA A 216 5.99 7.80 -0.89
N VAL A 217 5.83 6.48 -0.82
CA VAL A 217 6.96 5.54 -0.68
C VAL A 217 7.86 5.67 -1.89
N THR A 218 9.17 5.76 -1.68
CA THR A 218 10.13 5.92 -2.79
C THR A 218 10.16 4.70 -3.70
N SER A 219 10.40 4.90 -4.99
CA SER A 219 10.38 3.82 -5.97
C SER A 219 11.45 2.75 -5.72
N ASN A 220 12.60 3.09 -5.12
CA ASN A 220 13.63 2.12 -4.77
C ASN A 220 13.13 1.19 -3.65
N VAL A 221 12.48 1.74 -2.61
CA VAL A 221 11.83 0.93 -1.56
C VAL A 221 10.77 0.03 -2.19
N ALA A 222 9.84 0.58 -2.98
CA ALA A 222 8.79 -0.20 -3.63
C ALA A 222 9.36 -1.34 -4.49
N LYS A 223 10.44 -1.11 -5.26
CA LYS A 223 11.12 -2.15 -6.05
C LYS A 223 11.74 -3.22 -5.16
N THR A 224 12.44 -2.84 -4.12
CA THR A 224 13.09 -3.78 -3.20
C THR A 224 12.06 -4.65 -2.51
N GLU A 225 10.96 -4.05 -2.05
CA GLU A 225 9.93 -4.73 -1.29
C GLU A 225 8.96 -5.57 -2.15
N LEU A 226 8.84 -5.29 -3.45
CA LEU A 226 7.85 -5.96 -4.30
C LEU A 226 8.42 -6.81 -5.43
N LEU A 227 9.65 -6.51 -5.91
CA LEU A 227 10.23 -7.18 -7.10
C LEU A 227 11.46 -8.04 -6.77
N GLY A 228 11.90 -8.06 -5.50
CA GLY A 228 12.95 -8.93 -5.01
C GLY A 228 12.43 -10.31 -4.60
N GLU A 229 13.23 -11.06 -3.84
CA GLU A 229 12.78 -12.27 -3.13
C GLU A 229 11.90 -11.82 -1.97
N GLN A 230 10.60 -11.91 -2.12
CA GLN A 230 9.63 -11.42 -1.15
C GLN A 230 8.87 -12.56 -0.46
N PRO A 231 8.48 -12.38 0.82
CA PRO A 231 7.51 -13.27 1.42
C PRO A 231 6.19 -13.18 0.66
N PHE A 232 5.51 -14.30 0.54
CA PHE A 232 4.18 -14.31 -0.07
C PHE A 232 3.15 -13.57 0.80
N TRP A 233 2.10 -13.09 0.16
CA TRP A 233 0.98 -12.46 0.83
C TRP A 233 0.17 -13.48 1.67
N PHE A 234 -0.04 -13.19 2.95
CA PHE A 234 -0.81 -14.05 3.86
C PHE A 234 -2.31 -13.77 3.81
N GLY A 235 -2.71 -12.56 3.45
CA GLY A 235 -4.10 -12.13 3.40
C GLY A 235 -4.71 -11.93 4.78
N LEU A 236 -3.95 -11.40 5.73
CA LEU A 236 -4.46 -11.02 7.05
C LEU A 236 -3.87 -9.68 7.51
N THR A 237 -4.65 -8.97 8.32
CA THR A 237 -4.17 -7.83 9.10
C THR A 237 -4.20 -8.18 10.58
N PHE A 238 -3.32 -7.56 11.35
CA PHE A 238 -3.24 -7.80 12.78
C PHE A 238 -2.88 -6.55 13.57
N GLU A 239 -3.18 -6.58 14.86
CA GLU A 239 -2.79 -5.57 15.84
C GLU A 239 -1.89 -6.19 16.89
N PRO A 240 -0.70 -5.62 17.18
CA PRO A 240 0.18 -6.11 18.23
C PRO A 240 -0.43 -5.92 19.62
N LEU A 241 -0.55 -6.99 20.38
CA LEU A 241 -0.94 -6.95 21.80
C LEU A 241 0.32 -7.05 22.64
N VAL A 242 0.68 -5.98 23.36
CA VAL A 242 1.88 -5.90 24.21
C VAL A 242 1.56 -5.37 25.62
N GLY A 243 2.42 -5.59 26.58
CA GLY A 243 2.36 -5.00 27.92
C GLY A 243 1.06 -5.28 28.67
N GLU A 244 0.37 -4.24 29.13
CA GLU A 244 -0.90 -4.34 29.88
C GLU A 244 -2.01 -4.96 29.01
N ILE A 245 -2.05 -4.63 27.71
CA ILE A 245 -3.08 -5.14 26.78
C ILE A 245 -2.92 -6.67 26.64
N ALA A 246 -1.70 -7.16 26.51
CA ALA A 246 -1.44 -8.61 26.46
C ALA A 246 -1.97 -9.34 27.71
N ARG A 247 -1.90 -8.72 28.90
CA ARG A 247 -2.44 -9.26 30.15
C ARG A 247 -3.98 -9.25 30.15
N VAL A 248 -4.62 -8.20 29.64
CA VAL A 248 -6.09 -8.13 29.54
C VAL A 248 -6.62 -9.27 28.67
N PHE A 249 -5.91 -9.63 27.61
CA PHE A 249 -6.27 -10.76 26.73
C PHE A 249 -5.79 -12.13 27.27
N ASN A 250 -5.22 -12.19 28.51
CA ASN A 250 -4.68 -13.41 29.10
C ASN A 250 -3.69 -14.16 28.19
N LEU A 251 -2.79 -13.43 27.52
CA LEU A 251 -1.77 -14.07 26.69
C LEU A 251 -0.82 -14.90 27.55
N PRO A 252 -0.44 -16.10 27.11
CA PRO A 252 0.55 -16.94 27.81
C PRO A 252 1.99 -16.44 27.64
N GLN A 253 2.20 -15.35 26.92
CA GLN A 253 3.48 -14.76 26.58
C GLN A 253 3.39 -13.22 26.50
N PRO A 254 4.53 -12.48 26.49
CA PRO A 254 4.53 -11.02 26.57
C PRO A 254 3.87 -10.29 25.41
N MET A 255 3.76 -10.94 24.24
CA MET A 255 3.23 -10.35 23.00
C MET A 255 2.45 -11.40 22.20
N GLY A 256 1.48 -10.92 21.41
CA GLY A 256 0.76 -11.69 20.40
C GLY A 256 0.23 -10.77 19.32
N LEU A 257 -0.16 -11.30 18.15
CA LEU A 257 -0.73 -10.54 17.06
C LEU A 257 -2.23 -10.88 16.96
N LEU A 258 -3.10 -9.94 17.36
CA LEU A 258 -4.55 -10.07 17.28
C LEU A 258 -5.00 -9.89 15.82
N VAL A 259 -5.49 -10.96 15.22
CA VAL A 259 -5.99 -10.93 13.84
C VAL A 259 -7.21 -10.03 13.74
N GLN A 260 -7.14 -9.03 12.89
CA GLN A 260 -8.20 -8.05 12.64
C GLN A 260 -9.09 -8.51 11.48
N LYS A 261 -8.50 -8.71 10.29
CA LYS A 261 -9.19 -9.12 9.07
C LYS A 261 -8.47 -10.30 8.44
N VAL A 262 -9.22 -11.12 7.69
CA VAL A 262 -8.69 -12.23 6.88
C VAL A 262 -9.38 -12.18 5.53
N ALA A 263 -8.61 -12.03 4.45
CA ALA A 263 -9.13 -12.00 3.10
C ALA A 263 -9.59 -13.41 2.68
N THR A 264 -10.77 -13.51 2.07
CA THR A 264 -11.33 -14.78 1.61
C THR A 264 -10.43 -15.43 0.55
N ASN A 265 -10.30 -16.74 0.60
CA ASN A 265 -9.41 -17.56 -0.24
C ASN A 265 -7.91 -17.24 -0.10
N SER A 266 -7.51 -16.42 0.86
CA SER A 266 -6.10 -16.23 1.19
C SER A 266 -5.50 -17.46 1.84
N PRO A 267 -4.15 -17.59 1.89
CA PRO A 267 -3.49 -18.65 2.64
C PRO A 267 -3.93 -18.72 4.11
N SER A 268 -4.21 -17.58 4.75
CA SER A 268 -4.69 -17.52 6.14
C SER A 268 -6.13 -18.01 6.29
N ASP A 269 -7.02 -17.69 5.36
CA ASP A 269 -8.39 -18.20 5.34
C ASP A 269 -8.43 -19.72 5.12
N ILE A 270 -7.66 -20.20 4.15
CA ILE A 270 -7.52 -21.65 3.88
C ILE A 270 -6.95 -22.40 5.09
N ALA A 271 -6.03 -21.78 5.83
CA ALA A 271 -5.51 -22.33 7.07
C ALA A 271 -6.54 -22.32 8.23
N GLY A 272 -7.66 -21.60 8.07
CA GLY A 272 -8.72 -21.49 9.06
C GLY A 272 -8.42 -20.50 10.18
N ILE A 273 -7.62 -19.46 9.91
CA ILE A 273 -7.40 -18.32 10.81
C ILE A 273 -8.69 -17.49 10.86
N ARG A 274 -9.06 -17.04 12.06
CA ARG A 274 -10.33 -16.34 12.29
C ARG A 274 -10.11 -14.85 12.51
N PRO A 275 -10.83 -13.97 11.78
CA PRO A 275 -10.78 -12.52 11.99
C PRO A 275 -11.48 -12.10 13.28
N GLY A 276 -11.19 -10.87 13.72
CA GLY A 276 -11.93 -10.17 14.76
C GLY A 276 -13.35 -9.83 14.30
N ILE A 277 -14.30 -9.82 15.24
CA ILE A 277 -15.72 -9.55 14.97
C ILE A 277 -16.35 -8.57 15.98
N TYR A 278 -15.60 -8.13 17.00
CA TYR A 278 -16.10 -7.27 18.05
C TYR A 278 -15.31 -5.96 18.07
N ASN A 279 -15.96 -4.84 17.70
CA ASN A 279 -15.34 -3.53 17.83
C ASN A 279 -15.06 -3.23 19.31
N MET A 280 -13.81 -2.93 19.60
CA MET A 280 -13.32 -2.47 20.90
C MET A 280 -12.50 -1.19 20.70
N ASN A 281 -12.47 -0.36 21.71
CA ASN A 281 -11.52 0.74 21.78
C ASN A 281 -10.45 0.40 22.82
N ILE A 282 -9.20 0.39 22.39
CA ILE A 282 -8.04 0.15 23.25
C ILE A 282 -7.15 1.38 23.16
N GLU A 283 -7.05 2.12 24.26
CA GLU A 283 -6.23 3.34 24.37
C GLU A 283 -6.48 4.40 23.26
N GLY A 284 -7.72 4.48 22.78
CA GLY A 284 -8.12 5.40 21.71
C GLY A 284 -8.12 4.79 20.30
N ASN A 285 -7.55 3.59 20.12
CA ASN A 285 -7.54 2.89 18.85
C ASN A 285 -8.74 1.92 18.75
N GLU A 286 -9.45 1.97 17.64
CA GLU A 286 -10.51 1.00 17.33
C GLU A 286 -9.88 -0.29 16.80
N VAL A 287 -10.14 -1.41 17.48
CA VAL A 287 -9.64 -2.74 17.10
C VAL A 287 -10.79 -3.76 17.05
N LEU A 288 -10.64 -4.81 16.24
CA LEU A 288 -11.56 -5.93 16.17
C LEU A 288 -11.07 -7.06 17.09
N ALA A 289 -11.78 -7.27 18.20
CA ALA A 289 -11.52 -8.39 19.12
C ALA A 289 -12.32 -9.65 18.72
N GLY A 290 -11.98 -10.78 19.37
CA GLY A 290 -12.65 -12.07 19.15
C GLY A 290 -12.06 -12.89 18.00
N GLY A 291 -11.09 -12.34 17.29
CA GLY A 291 -10.23 -13.07 16.35
C GLY A 291 -9.19 -13.93 17.04
N ASP A 292 -8.48 -14.71 16.27
CA ASP A 292 -7.31 -15.45 16.74
C ASP A 292 -6.20 -14.50 17.16
N ILE A 293 -5.37 -14.92 18.12
CA ILE A 293 -4.14 -14.20 18.46
C ILE A 293 -2.97 -15.10 18.08
N VAL A 294 -2.18 -14.69 17.11
CA VAL A 294 -0.99 -15.46 16.70
C VAL A 294 0.07 -15.35 17.77
N LEU A 295 0.52 -16.50 18.26
CA LEU A 295 1.53 -16.64 19.30
C LEU A 295 2.87 -17.08 18.73
N LYS A 296 2.85 -17.91 17.67
CA LYS A 296 4.06 -18.52 17.10
C LYS A 296 3.85 -18.83 15.62
N VAL A 297 4.90 -18.64 14.82
CA VAL A 297 4.93 -19.00 13.40
C VAL A 297 6.19 -19.82 13.13
N GLY A 298 6.04 -21.09 12.81
CA GLY A 298 7.15 -22.03 12.72
C GLY A 298 7.94 -22.11 14.02
N ASN A 299 9.19 -21.68 13.98
CA ASN A 299 10.07 -21.61 15.17
C ASN A 299 10.10 -20.22 15.81
N PHE A 300 9.44 -19.21 15.19
CA PHE A 300 9.44 -17.84 15.69
C PHE A 300 8.30 -17.65 16.69
N VAL A 301 8.65 -17.39 17.95
CA VAL A 301 7.71 -16.95 19.00
C VAL A 301 7.45 -15.46 18.79
N ILE A 302 6.19 -15.05 18.87
CA ILE A 302 5.81 -13.62 18.75
C ILE A 302 6.13 -12.96 20.09
N GLU A 303 7.22 -12.22 20.15
CA GLU A 303 7.71 -11.52 21.34
C GLU A 303 8.42 -10.22 20.94
N PRO A 304 8.56 -9.23 21.84
CA PRO A 304 9.19 -7.93 21.49
C PRO A 304 10.63 -8.05 20.98
N ALA A 305 11.36 -9.08 21.38
CA ALA A 305 12.73 -9.36 20.94
C ALA A 305 12.80 -10.26 19.69
N MET A 306 11.67 -10.56 19.05
CA MET A 306 11.62 -11.44 17.89
C MET A 306 12.46 -10.87 16.73
N ASN A 307 13.26 -11.72 16.10
CA ASN A 307 14.00 -11.35 14.90
C ASN A 307 13.05 -11.34 13.69
N GLN A 308 12.43 -10.19 13.42
CA GLN A 308 11.49 -9.98 12.31
C GLN A 308 12.17 -10.23 10.95
N LEU A 309 13.45 -9.83 10.80
CA LEU A 309 14.18 -10.04 9.57
C LEU A 309 14.34 -11.53 9.25
N ALA A 310 14.76 -12.33 10.23
CA ALA A 310 14.89 -13.78 10.04
C ALA A 310 13.56 -14.47 9.74
N MET A 311 12.46 -13.98 10.30
CA MET A 311 11.11 -14.46 9.98
C MET A 311 10.74 -14.10 8.53
N ARG A 312 10.99 -12.87 8.08
CA ARG A 312 10.77 -12.43 6.68
C ARG A 312 11.61 -13.26 5.71
N GLU A 313 12.90 -13.45 5.98
CA GLU A 313 13.79 -14.28 5.16
C GLU A 313 13.29 -15.74 5.06
N LYS A 314 12.79 -16.31 6.16
CA LYS A 314 12.18 -17.64 6.15
C LYS A 314 10.98 -17.68 5.20
N PHE A 315 10.07 -16.70 5.27
CA PHE A 315 8.91 -16.65 4.40
C PHE A 315 9.29 -16.41 2.93
N ALA A 316 10.26 -15.53 2.65
CA ALA A 316 10.75 -15.28 1.31
C ALA A 316 11.42 -16.53 0.68
N SER A 317 12.02 -17.40 1.51
CA SER A 317 12.65 -18.64 1.06
C SER A 317 11.69 -19.82 0.88
N MET A 318 10.42 -19.69 1.28
CA MET A 318 9.43 -20.76 1.15
C MET A 318 9.04 -20.98 -0.30
N LYS A 319 8.87 -22.25 -0.67
CA LYS A 319 8.43 -22.64 -2.01
C LYS A 319 6.93 -22.87 -2.01
N THR A 320 6.28 -22.68 -3.15
CA THR A 320 4.87 -23.04 -3.38
C THR A 320 4.58 -24.44 -2.82
N GLY A 321 3.54 -24.55 -1.99
CA GLY A 321 3.14 -25.79 -1.33
C GLY A 321 3.91 -26.12 -0.03
N GLU A 322 4.95 -25.35 0.32
CA GLU A 322 5.65 -25.55 1.60
C GLU A 322 4.73 -25.18 2.78
N GLN A 323 4.77 -25.98 3.84
CA GLN A 323 3.91 -25.83 5.01
C GLN A 323 4.66 -25.21 6.16
N ILE A 324 3.98 -24.31 6.89
CA ILE A 324 4.47 -23.78 8.15
C ILE A 324 3.37 -23.87 9.22
N LYS A 325 3.73 -24.28 10.43
CA LYS A 325 2.81 -24.29 11.58
C LYS A 325 2.62 -22.91 12.15
N ILE A 326 1.37 -22.57 12.49
CA ILE A 326 1.01 -21.36 13.23
C ILE A 326 0.29 -21.78 14.50
N SER A 327 0.76 -21.30 15.66
CA SER A 327 0.06 -21.47 16.93
C SER A 327 -0.74 -20.22 17.24
N VAL A 328 -2.04 -20.37 17.42
CA VAL A 328 -2.95 -19.26 17.74
C VAL A 328 -3.65 -19.50 19.08
N LEU A 329 -3.90 -18.43 19.83
CA LEU A 329 -4.82 -18.45 20.97
C LEU A 329 -6.25 -18.20 20.46
N ARG A 330 -7.13 -19.17 20.64
CA ARG A 330 -8.53 -19.14 20.20
C ARG A 330 -9.43 -19.54 21.36
N GLY A 331 -10.27 -18.63 21.85
CA GLY A 331 -11.21 -18.90 22.93
C GLY A 331 -10.53 -19.44 24.20
N GLY A 332 -9.34 -18.97 24.54
CA GLY A 332 -8.55 -19.37 25.71
C GLY A 332 -7.76 -20.67 25.52
N SER A 333 -7.78 -21.28 24.35
CA SER A 333 -7.02 -22.51 24.04
C SER A 333 -6.02 -22.27 22.92
N ILE A 334 -4.85 -22.92 22.99
CA ILE A 334 -3.86 -22.90 21.90
C ILE A 334 -4.30 -23.90 20.82
N VAL A 335 -4.40 -23.41 19.58
CA VAL A 335 -4.76 -24.20 18.39
C VAL A 335 -3.58 -24.14 17.42
N GLU A 336 -3.20 -25.30 16.87
CA GLU A 336 -2.20 -25.42 15.81
C GLU A 336 -2.87 -25.45 14.46
N LEU A 337 -2.47 -24.54 13.58
CA LEU A 337 -2.93 -24.44 12.19
C LEU A 337 -1.75 -24.66 11.25
N ILE A 338 -2.04 -25.02 10.00
CA ILE A 338 -1.03 -25.17 8.95
C ILE A 338 -1.30 -24.15 7.85
N LEU A 339 -0.36 -23.25 7.65
CA LEU A 339 -0.34 -22.32 6.53
C LEU A 339 0.45 -22.96 5.39
N ILE A 340 -0.05 -22.81 4.17
CA ILE A 340 0.58 -23.33 2.95
C ILE A 340 0.99 -22.14 2.08
N ALA A 341 2.25 -22.08 1.67
CA ALA A 341 2.73 -21.09 0.72
C ALA A 341 2.03 -21.26 -0.63
N PRO A 342 1.47 -20.19 -1.22
CA PRO A 342 0.70 -20.24 -2.46
C PRO A 342 1.53 -20.58 -3.70
#